data_d73f9fec68b7e0a08f6813ff97101a90
#
_entry.id   d73f9fec68b7e0a08f6813ff97101a90
#
_cell.length_a   1.000
_cell.length_b   1.000
_cell.length_c   1.000
_cell.angle_alpha   90.00
_cell.angle_beta   90.00
_cell.angle_gamma   90.00
#
_symmetry.space_group_name_H-M   'P 1'
#
loop_
_entity.id
_entity.type
_entity.pdbx_description
1 polymer ?
#
loop_
_entity_poly.entity_id
_entity_poly.type
_entity_poly.pdbx_seq_one_letter_code
_entity_poly.pdbx_strand_id
1 'polypeptide(L)'
;MKLTKEKLIEKLIKDDYLKTPAIIDAFNKINRMDFVPENLKEVAYADQALPIGEGQTISQPLTVAFMLELLQPKKGDKILDVGSGSGWQAALLSEIVGEEGKIITIERINELKVMAESNIEKYKFLTRGIAK
;
A
#
# COMPACT_ATOMS: atom_id res chain seq x y z
N MET A 1 23.29 8.39 -1.39
CA MET A 1 22.76 7.48 -0.36
C MET A 1 21.66 6.60 -0.97
N LYS A 2 21.73 5.30 -0.73
CA LYS A 2 20.78 4.36 -1.31
C LYS A 2 19.44 4.38 -0.56
N LEU A 3 18.35 4.47 -1.32
CA LEU A 3 16.99 4.40 -0.76
C LEU A 3 16.60 2.93 -0.61
N THR A 4 16.25 2.51 0.60
CA THR A 4 15.82 1.14 0.88
C THR A 4 14.53 1.14 1.69
N LYS A 5 13.80 0.03 1.59
CA LYS A 5 12.59 -0.17 2.39
C LYS A 5 12.90 -0.09 3.88
N GLU A 6 13.99 -0.73 4.30
CA GLU A 6 14.42 -0.76 5.69
C GLU A 6 14.67 0.63 6.25
N LYS A 7 15.38 1.47 5.50
CA LYS A 7 15.66 2.85 5.91
C LYS A 7 14.41 3.70 5.98
N LEU A 8 13.49 3.53 5.03
CA LEU A 8 12.23 4.26 5.03
C LEU A 8 11.41 3.89 6.26
N ILE A 9 11.25 2.61 6.53
CA ILE A 9 10.47 2.14 7.68
C ILE A 9 11.10 2.62 8.98
N GLU A 10 12.42 2.50 9.10
CA GLU A 10 13.16 2.97 10.27
C GLU A 10 12.93 4.44 10.53
N LYS A 11 12.98 5.27 9.48
CA LYS A 11 12.73 6.70 9.58
C LYS A 11 11.30 6.99 10.02
N LEU A 12 10.32 6.29 9.46
CA LEU A 12 8.92 6.49 9.82
C LEU A 12 8.65 6.09 11.28
N ILE A 13 9.31 5.06 11.77
CA ILE A 13 9.22 4.65 13.18
C ILE A 13 9.86 5.71 14.07
N LYS A 14 11.06 6.16 13.71
CA LYS A 14 11.80 7.17 14.49
C LYS A 14 11.02 8.48 14.60
N ASP A 15 10.38 8.89 13.51
CA ASP A 15 9.60 10.13 13.44
C ASP A 15 8.17 9.96 13.97
N ASP A 16 7.86 8.79 14.53
CA ASP A 16 6.60 8.49 15.19
C ASP A 16 5.38 8.43 14.27
N TYR A 17 5.58 8.12 12.99
CA TYR A 17 4.52 7.92 12.01
C TYR A 17 4.14 6.46 11.83
N LEU A 18 4.99 5.52 12.26
CA LEU A 18 4.69 4.09 12.31
C LEU A 18 4.91 3.60 13.73
N LYS A 19 3.90 3.01 14.33
CA LYS A 19 3.91 2.60 15.74
C LYS A 19 3.34 1.20 15.95
N THR A 20 2.25 0.86 15.28
CA THR A 20 1.50 -0.38 15.49
C THR A 20 2.22 -1.56 14.83
N PRO A 21 2.52 -2.64 15.58
CA PRO A 21 3.24 -3.79 15.03
C PRO A 21 2.64 -4.37 13.75
N ALA A 22 1.31 -4.51 13.68
CA ALA A 22 0.64 -5.05 12.49
C ALA A 22 0.83 -4.15 11.26
N ILE A 23 0.85 -2.84 11.46
CA ILE A 23 1.03 -1.88 10.36
C ILE A 23 2.49 -1.89 9.91
N ILE A 24 3.42 -1.90 10.86
CA ILE A 24 4.87 -2.01 10.57
C ILE A 24 5.13 -3.31 9.79
N ASP A 25 4.52 -4.41 10.23
CA ASP A 25 4.68 -5.71 9.57
C ASP A 25 4.19 -5.66 8.12
N ALA A 26 3.05 -5.00 7.87
CA ALA A 26 2.54 -4.84 6.52
C ALA A 26 3.51 -4.04 5.64
N PHE A 27 4.08 -2.95 6.15
CA PHE A 27 5.10 -2.18 5.43
C PHE A 27 6.32 -3.02 5.10
N ASN A 28 6.68 -3.97 5.95
CA ASN A 28 7.81 -4.87 5.70
C ASN A 28 7.48 -5.93 4.65
N LYS A 29 6.28 -6.47 4.67
CA LYS A 29 5.88 -7.57 3.77
C LYS A 29 5.45 -7.10 2.39
N ILE A 30 4.85 -5.92 2.28
CA ILE A 30 4.37 -5.38 1.00
C ILE A 30 5.40 -4.40 0.47
N ASN A 31 6.00 -4.73 -0.65
CA ASN A 31 7.07 -3.93 -1.24
C ASN A 31 6.49 -2.82 -2.12
N ARG A 32 6.70 -1.56 -1.74
CA ARG A 32 6.21 -0.42 -2.52
C ARG A 32 6.72 -0.45 -3.96
N MET A 33 7.91 -1.02 -4.16
CA MET A 33 8.51 -1.20 -5.49
C MET A 33 7.58 -1.93 -6.45
N ASP A 34 6.73 -2.83 -5.96
CA ASP A 34 5.78 -3.59 -6.79
C ASP A 34 4.59 -2.75 -7.26
N PHE A 35 4.47 -1.51 -6.79
CA PHE A 35 3.33 -0.64 -7.04
C PHE A 35 3.69 0.65 -7.77
N VAL A 36 4.93 0.78 -8.22
CA VAL A 36 5.40 1.96 -8.98
C VAL A 36 5.77 1.55 -10.41
N PRO A 37 5.74 2.51 -11.36
CA PRO A 37 6.18 2.22 -12.73
C PRO A 37 7.63 1.79 -12.77
N GLU A 38 7.98 1.01 -13.79
CA GLU A 38 9.33 0.45 -13.95
C GLU A 38 10.43 1.50 -13.87
N ASN A 39 10.21 2.67 -14.49
CA ASN A 39 11.21 3.74 -14.51
C ASN A 39 11.37 4.46 -13.17
N LEU A 40 10.53 4.16 -12.18
CA LEU A 40 10.61 4.78 -10.86
C LEU A 40 11.00 3.81 -9.75
N LYS A 41 11.34 2.58 -10.10
CA LYS A 41 11.68 1.57 -9.09
C LYS A 41 12.87 1.95 -8.21
N GLU A 42 13.83 2.67 -8.76
CA GLU A 42 15.01 3.09 -8.00
C GLU A 42 14.68 4.12 -6.91
N VAL A 43 13.58 4.86 -7.06
CA VAL A 43 13.15 5.86 -6.08
C VAL A 43 11.88 5.42 -5.34
N ALA A 44 11.50 4.15 -5.46
CA ALA A 44 10.27 3.63 -4.85
C ALA A 44 10.19 3.85 -3.34
N TYR A 45 11.33 3.88 -2.67
CA TYR A 45 11.37 4.05 -1.21
C TYR A 45 11.71 5.46 -0.76
N ALA A 46 11.63 6.43 -1.67
CA ALA A 46 11.67 7.84 -1.29
C ALA A 46 10.36 8.18 -0.58
N ASP A 47 10.43 9.00 0.45
CA ASP A 47 9.24 9.42 1.19
C ASP A 47 8.57 10.58 0.47
N GLN A 48 7.99 10.28 -0.69
CA GLN A 48 7.29 11.25 -1.53
C GLN A 48 6.26 10.54 -2.40
N ALA A 49 5.27 11.29 -2.88
CA ALA A 49 4.32 10.79 -3.87
C ALA A 49 5.04 10.63 -5.20
N LEU A 50 4.66 9.61 -5.97
CA LEU A 50 5.25 9.35 -7.28
C LEU A 50 4.15 9.19 -8.33
N PRO A 51 4.37 9.65 -9.57
CA PRO A 51 3.36 9.51 -10.62
C PRO A 51 3.15 8.05 -11.03
N ILE A 52 1.89 7.69 -11.28
CA ILE A 52 1.53 6.34 -11.74
C ILE A 52 0.77 6.37 -13.06
N GLY A 53 0.67 7.52 -13.70
CA GLY A 53 -0.09 7.70 -14.93
C GLY A 53 -1.47 8.29 -14.66
N GLU A 54 -2.16 8.67 -15.71
CA GLU A 54 -3.51 9.24 -15.66
C GLU A 54 -3.62 10.46 -14.74
N GLY A 55 -2.53 11.21 -14.57
CA GLY A 55 -2.49 12.36 -13.68
C GLY A 55 -2.57 12.03 -12.20
N GLN A 56 -2.42 10.76 -11.83
CA GLN A 56 -2.53 10.28 -10.45
C GLN A 56 -1.17 9.89 -9.88
N THR A 57 -1.13 9.70 -8.57
CA THR A 57 0.10 9.33 -7.87
C THR A 57 -0.14 8.18 -6.91
N ILE A 58 0.93 7.43 -6.62
CA ILE A 58 0.99 6.60 -5.41
C ILE A 58 1.31 7.55 -4.26
N SER A 59 0.56 7.46 -3.18
CA SER A 59 0.68 8.39 -2.06
C SER A 59 2.03 8.29 -1.35
N GLN A 60 2.44 9.41 -0.75
CA GLN A 60 3.67 9.46 0.04
C GLN A 60 3.60 8.45 1.19
N PRO A 61 4.67 7.69 1.44
CA PRO A 61 4.69 6.71 2.53
C PRO A 61 4.30 7.26 3.89
N LEU A 62 4.80 8.43 4.26
CA LEU A 62 4.45 9.08 5.53
C LEU A 62 2.94 9.28 5.65
N THR A 63 2.31 9.73 4.57
CA THR A 63 0.86 9.97 4.55
C THR A 63 0.08 8.67 4.74
N VAL A 64 0.48 7.62 4.04
CA VAL A 64 -0.18 6.30 4.16
C VAL A 64 0.00 5.75 5.57
N ALA A 65 1.21 5.84 6.13
CA ALA A 65 1.49 5.40 7.49
C ALA A 65 0.61 6.13 8.51
N PHE A 66 0.54 7.46 8.38
CA PHE A 66 -0.26 8.31 9.26
C PHE A 66 -1.75 7.91 9.20
N MET A 67 -2.28 7.73 8.01
CA MET A 67 -3.69 7.37 7.83
C MET A 67 -3.99 5.97 8.36
N LEU A 68 -3.11 5.00 8.13
CA LEU A 68 -3.29 3.65 8.66
C LEU A 68 -3.24 3.63 10.19
N GLU A 69 -2.34 4.42 10.80
CA GLU A 69 -2.29 4.53 12.25
C GLU A 69 -3.56 5.14 12.83
N LEU A 70 -4.16 6.10 12.13
CA LEU A 70 -5.43 6.66 12.55
C LEU A 70 -6.57 5.67 12.39
N LEU A 71 -6.59 4.91 11.31
CA LEU A 71 -7.64 3.94 11.04
C LEU A 71 -7.62 2.74 11.98
N GLN A 72 -6.42 2.29 12.37
CA GLN A 72 -6.22 1.12 13.23
C GLN A 72 -6.92 -0.14 12.71
N PRO A 73 -6.62 -0.56 11.46
CA PRO A 73 -7.21 -1.78 10.92
C PRO A 73 -6.74 -3.01 11.67
N LYS A 74 -7.62 -3.99 11.81
CA LYS A 74 -7.37 -5.21 12.57
C LYS A 74 -7.71 -6.45 11.76
N LYS A 75 -7.20 -7.60 12.17
CA LYS A 75 -7.55 -8.87 11.56
C LYS A 75 -9.06 -9.05 11.52
N GLY A 76 -9.55 -9.48 10.36
CA GLY A 76 -10.97 -9.74 10.16
C GLY A 76 -11.80 -8.52 9.78
N ASP A 77 -11.22 -7.32 9.77
CA ASP A 77 -11.93 -6.10 9.41
C ASP A 77 -12.37 -6.12 7.95
N LYS A 78 -13.49 -5.44 7.70
CA LYS A 78 -14.00 -5.18 6.34
C LYS A 78 -13.85 -3.69 6.10
N ILE A 79 -13.07 -3.34 5.07
CA ILE A 79 -12.70 -1.95 4.81
C ILE A 79 -12.96 -1.59 3.36
N LEU A 80 -13.49 -0.40 3.14
CA LEU A 80 -13.65 0.18 1.81
C LEU A 80 -12.50 1.15 1.55
N ASP A 81 -11.79 0.91 0.46
CA ASP A 81 -10.70 1.77 -0.01
C ASP A 81 -11.16 2.49 -1.26
N VAL A 82 -11.31 3.80 -1.18
CA VAL A 82 -11.80 4.62 -2.28
C VAL A 82 -10.64 5.23 -3.04
N GLY A 83 -10.55 4.90 -4.34
CA GLY A 83 -9.44 5.33 -5.18
C GLY A 83 -8.28 4.37 -5.10
N SER A 84 -8.37 3.23 -5.79
CA SER A 84 -7.35 2.17 -5.74
C SER A 84 -5.96 2.64 -6.15
N GLY A 85 -5.88 3.53 -7.14
CA GLY A 85 -4.63 4.00 -7.70
C GLY A 85 -3.73 2.85 -8.12
N SER A 86 -2.54 2.77 -7.53
CA SER A 86 -1.59 1.69 -7.80
C SER A 86 -1.96 0.37 -7.13
N GLY A 87 -2.85 0.41 -6.12
CA GLY A 87 -3.20 -0.76 -5.30
C GLY A 87 -2.37 -0.93 -4.04
N TRP A 88 -1.40 -0.05 -3.79
CA TRP A 88 -0.49 -0.22 -2.65
C TRP A 88 -1.23 -0.17 -1.31
N GLN A 89 -2.09 0.82 -1.10
CA GLN A 89 -2.83 0.94 0.15
C GLN A 89 -3.76 -0.26 0.37
N ALA A 90 -4.45 -0.69 -0.70
CA ALA A 90 -5.31 -1.87 -0.63
C ALA A 90 -4.50 -3.13 -0.27
N ALA A 91 -3.28 -3.26 -0.79
CA ALA A 91 -2.42 -4.40 -0.47
C ALA A 91 -1.97 -4.36 0.99
N LEU A 92 -1.58 -3.19 1.50
CA LEU A 92 -1.22 -3.04 2.92
C LEU A 92 -2.40 -3.42 3.82
N LEU A 93 -3.58 -2.93 3.50
CA LEU A 93 -4.79 -3.25 4.25
C LEU A 93 -5.11 -4.74 4.19
N SER A 94 -4.95 -5.37 3.01
CA SER A 94 -5.20 -6.80 2.83
C SER A 94 -4.27 -7.65 3.69
N GLU A 95 -3.01 -7.25 3.77
CA GLU A 95 -2.05 -7.94 4.63
C GLU A 95 -2.46 -7.86 6.11
N ILE A 96 -2.96 -6.69 6.54
CA ILE A 96 -3.36 -6.48 7.93
C ILE A 96 -4.61 -7.26 8.30
N VAL A 97 -5.65 -7.21 7.46
CA VAL A 97 -6.93 -7.85 7.79
C VAL A 97 -6.91 -9.38 7.64
N GLY A 98 -6.05 -9.90 6.78
CA GLY A 98 -5.84 -11.34 6.63
C GLY A 98 -7.00 -12.09 6.02
N GLU A 99 -6.93 -13.44 6.10
CA GLU A 99 -7.87 -14.35 5.43
C GLU A 99 -9.33 -14.17 5.86
N GLU A 100 -9.55 -13.70 7.07
CA GLU A 100 -10.91 -13.50 7.61
C GLU A 100 -11.44 -12.10 7.31
N GLY A 101 -10.61 -11.21 6.79
CA GLY A 101 -10.99 -9.84 6.47
C GLY A 101 -11.40 -9.68 5.02
N LYS A 102 -11.78 -8.46 4.67
CA LYS A 102 -12.18 -8.13 3.30
C LYS A 102 -11.84 -6.68 3.02
N ILE A 103 -11.13 -6.47 1.92
CA ILE A 103 -10.87 -5.12 1.40
C ILE A 103 -11.63 -4.98 0.09
N ILE A 104 -12.51 -4.00 0.03
CA ILE A 104 -13.16 -3.62 -1.22
C ILE A 104 -12.53 -2.32 -1.65
N THR A 105 -11.86 -2.34 -2.80
CA THR A 105 -11.22 -1.14 -3.34
C THR A 105 -11.89 -0.77 -4.65
N ILE A 106 -12.14 0.52 -4.84
CA ILE A 106 -12.86 1.01 -6.02
C ILE A 106 -12.02 2.08 -6.73
N GLU A 107 -12.09 2.05 -8.06
CA GLU A 107 -11.36 2.96 -8.93
C GLU A 107 -12.21 3.31 -10.14
N ARG A 108 -12.38 4.61 -10.41
CA ARG A 108 -13.18 5.06 -11.55
C ARG A 108 -12.41 5.09 -12.87
N ILE A 109 -11.08 5.14 -12.81
CA ILE A 109 -10.23 5.20 -14.02
C ILE A 109 -9.85 3.77 -14.39
N ASN A 110 -10.34 3.29 -15.54
CA ASN A 110 -10.18 1.89 -15.93
C ASN A 110 -8.72 1.44 -16.00
N GLU A 111 -7.83 2.27 -16.53
CA GLU A 111 -6.40 1.95 -16.65
C GLU A 111 -5.77 1.74 -15.28
N LEU A 112 -6.16 2.54 -14.30
CA LEU A 112 -5.66 2.39 -12.92
C LEU A 112 -6.30 1.19 -12.23
N LYS A 113 -7.56 0.89 -12.53
CA LYS A 113 -8.22 -0.31 -12.00
C LYS A 113 -7.47 -1.56 -12.43
N VAL A 114 -7.12 -1.66 -13.70
CA VAL A 114 -6.34 -2.78 -14.24
C VAL A 114 -4.98 -2.87 -13.57
N MET A 115 -4.30 -1.72 -13.42
CA MET A 115 -3.01 -1.65 -12.74
C MET A 115 -3.11 -2.16 -11.30
N ALA A 116 -4.11 -1.66 -10.55
CA ALA A 116 -4.31 -2.06 -9.16
C ALA A 116 -4.57 -3.56 -9.04
N GLU A 117 -5.44 -4.12 -9.89
CA GLU A 117 -5.74 -5.54 -9.89
C GLU A 117 -4.47 -6.38 -10.11
N SER A 118 -3.67 -5.99 -11.10
CA SER A 118 -2.42 -6.67 -11.42
C SER A 118 -1.44 -6.60 -10.24
N ASN A 119 -1.29 -5.42 -9.65
CA ASN A 119 -0.35 -5.22 -8.54
C ASN A 119 -0.77 -5.96 -7.27
N ILE A 120 -2.06 -5.91 -6.94
CA ILE A 120 -2.61 -6.58 -5.76
C ILE A 120 -2.47 -8.09 -5.90
N GLU A 121 -2.66 -8.61 -7.13
CA GLU A 121 -2.57 -10.05 -7.39
C GLU A 121 -1.13 -10.58 -7.31
N LYS A 122 -0.12 -9.72 -7.35
CA LYS A 122 1.26 -10.15 -7.10
C LYS A 122 1.40 -10.82 -5.73
N TYR A 123 0.53 -10.47 -4.79
CA TYR A 123 0.49 -11.05 -3.44
C TYR A 123 -0.67 -12.04 -3.28
N LYS A 124 -1.37 -12.37 -4.37
CA LYS A 124 -2.48 -13.31 -4.40
C LYS A 124 -3.70 -12.87 -3.56
N PHE A 125 -3.80 -11.58 -3.26
CA PHE A 125 -4.93 -11.11 -2.45
C PHE A 125 -6.28 -11.27 -3.14
N LEU A 126 -6.34 -11.13 -4.47
CA LEU A 126 -7.58 -11.35 -5.20
C LEU A 126 -7.90 -12.85 -5.23
N THR A 127 -6.92 -13.69 -5.56
CA THR A 127 -7.08 -15.16 -5.59
C THR A 127 -7.50 -15.70 -4.22
N ARG A 128 -6.92 -15.17 -3.15
CA ARG A 128 -7.24 -15.58 -1.77
C ARG A 128 -8.58 -15.04 -1.28
N GLY A 129 -9.23 -14.17 -2.05
CA GLY A 129 -10.53 -13.62 -1.68
C GLY A 129 -10.49 -12.54 -0.59
N ILE A 130 -9.32 -12.00 -0.28
CA ILE A 130 -9.17 -10.94 0.72
C ILE A 130 -9.53 -9.58 0.11
N ALA A 131 -9.02 -9.28 -1.08
CA ALA A 131 -9.29 -8.04 -1.79
C ALA A 131 -10.22 -8.26 -2.98
N LYS A 132 -10.96 -7.22 -3.30
CA LYS A 132 -11.89 -7.23 -4.42
C LYS A 132 -11.97 -5.85 -5.07
#